data_a39bbd0804d2d8d2777ee65a5257262a
#
_entry.id   a39bbd0804d2d8d2777ee65a5257262a
#
_cell.length_a   1.000
_cell.length_b   1.000
_cell.length_c   1.000
_cell.angle_alpha   90.00
_cell.angle_beta   90.00
_cell.angle_gamma   90.00
#
_symmetry.space_group_name_H-M   'P 1'
#
loop_
_entity.id
_entity.type
_entity.pdbx_description
1 polymer ?
#
loop_
_entity_poly.entity_id
_entity_poly.type
_entity_poly.pdbx_seq_one_letter_code
_entity_poly.pdbx_strand_id
1 'polypeptide(L)'
;MFNIKKYNEIKGFLKKTNNSAKIIAISKNHSQEQVLEAIKFGVYTFGENRVQEAEEKFKELKKNYPKIELHLTGPLQSNKVKSAIPLFDVFHTLDREKIAREFSKHKNDLINKKIFLQINTGKESTKSGIFPDDTKDFLFFLKNEMKLTISGLMCIPPIDEDPTHHFSKLKYLANENNIDELSIGMSNDYEKALKFNPTYIRLGTILFGKRK
;
A
#
# COMPACT_ATOMS: atom_id res chain seq x y z
N MET A 1 -13.51 13.67 -11.84
CA MET A 1 -14.56 13.62 -10.80
C MET A 1 -14.40 12.33 -10.03
N PHE A 2 -14.44 12.38 -8.68
CA PHE A 2 -14.37 11.22 -7.81
C PHE A 2 -15.71 10.44 -7.81
N ASN A 3 -15.66 9.14 -7.96
CA ASN A 3 -16.87 8.29 -8.01
C ASN A 3 -17.35 7.92 -6.59
N ILE A 4 -18.01 8.86 -5.91
CA ILE A 4 -18.54 8.67 -4.55
C ILE A 4 -19.58 7.53 -4.48
N LYS A 5 -20.39 7.35 -5.53
CA LYS A 5 -21.38 6.27 -5.59
C LYS A 5 -20.68 4.92 -5.45
N LYS A 6 -19.63 4.69 -6.26
CA LYS A 6 -18.88 3.43 -6.24
C LYS A 6 -18.12 3.24 -4.93
N TYR A 7 -17.54 4.30 -4.37
CA TYR A 7 -16.90 4.24 -3.06
C TYR A 7 -17.87 3.79 -1.98
N ASN A 8 -19.08 4.36 -1.95
CA ASN A 8 -20.10 4.00 -0.97
C ASN A 8 -20.66 2.59 -1.19
N GLU A 9 -20.81 2.13 -2.44
CA GLU A 9 -21.17 0.75 -2.76
C GLU A 9 -20.16 -0.24 -2.16
N ILE A 10 -18.87 -0.01 -2.40
CA ILE A 10 -17.80 -0.88 -1.89
C ILE A 10 -17.75 -0.84 -0.36
N LYS A 11 -17.82 0.34 0.24
CA LYS A 11 -17.89 0.49 1.70
C LYS A 11 -19.08 -0.21 2.32
N GLY A 12 -20.25 -0.11 1.67
CA GLY A 12 -21.46 -0.83 2.07
C GLY A 12 -21.32 -2.35 1.95
N PHE A 13 -20.67 -2.83 0.88
CA PHE A 13 -20.36 -4.24 0.69
C PHE A 13 -19.42 -4.77 1.77
N LEU A 14 -18.34 -4.05 2.09
CA LEU A 14 -17.42 -4.42 3.18
C LEU A 14 -18.17 -4.55 4.51
N LYS A 15 -19.03 -3.57 4.84
CA LYS A 15 -19.85 -3.61 6.05
C LYS A 15 -20.81 -4.81 6.07
N LYS A 16 -21.50 -5.06 4.95
CA LYS A 16 -22.46 -6.18 4.82
C LYS A 16 -21.78 -7.54 4.96
N THR A 17 -20.55 -7.68 4.47
CA THR A 17 -19.79 -8.93 4.55
C THR A 17 -18.91 -9.04 5.81
N ASN A 18 -19.07 -8.10 6.75
CA ASN A 18 -18.25 -8.00 7.97
C ASN A 18 -16.74 -8.03 7.70
N ASN A 19 -16.32 -7.42 6.58
CA ASN A 19 -14.92 -7.33 6.20
C ASN A 19 -14.33 -6.00 6.68
N SER A 20 -13.22 -6.05 7.41
CA SER A 20 -12.57 -4.88 8.03
C SER A 20 -11.59 -4.15 7.11
N ALA A 21 -11.48 -4.55 5.84
CA ALA A 21 -10.54 -3.93 4.90
C ALA A 21 -10.76 -2.41 4.77
N LYS A 22 -9.67 -1.66 4.84
CA LYS A 22 -9.68 -0.23 4.56
C LYS A 22 -9.43 0.03 3.07
N ILE A 23 -10.20 0.97 2.51
CA ILE A 23 -10.05 1.38 1.12
C ILE A 23 -8.97 2.46 1.03
N ILE A 24 -7.90 2.20 0.31
CA ILE A 24 -6.93 3.21 -0.10
C ILE A 24 -7.37 3.76 -1.47
N ALA A 25 -7.75 5.03 -1.51
CA ALA A 25 -8.09 5.73 -2.75
C ALA A 25 -6.80 6.14 -3.48
N ILE A 26 -6.44 5.41 -4.55
CA ILE A 26 -5.19 5.64 -5.30
C ILE A 26 -5.37 6.83 -6.22
N SER A 27 -4.75 7.96 -5.84
CA SER A 27 -4.90 9.27 -6.51
C SER A 27 -3.72 9.64 -7.43
N LYS A 28 -2.84 8.68 -7.73
CA LYS A 28 -1.73 8.90 -8.68
C LYS A 28 -2.22 9.36 -10.05
N ASN A 29 -1.56 10.34 -10.64
CA ASN A 29 -1.90 10.97 -11.92
C ASN A 29 -3.29 11.64 -11.93
N HIS A 30 -3.87 11.94 -10.77
CA HIS A 30 -5.10 12.72 -10.63
C HIS A 30 -4.81 14.04 -9.92
N SER A 31 -5.60 15.08 -10.25
CA SER A 31 -5.35 16.41 -9.74
C SER A 31 -5.69 16.56 -8.25
N GLN A 32 -5.16 17.62 -7.63
CA GLN A 32 -5.47 17.98 -6.25
C GLN A 32 -6.96 18.28 -6.04
N GLU A 33 -7.64 18.85 -7.04
CA GLU A 33 -9.09 19.13 -6.99
C GLU A 33 -9.90 17.82 -6.86
N GLN A 34 -9.48 16.74 -7.54
CA GLN A 34 -10.14 15.44 -7.41
C GLN A 34 -9.92 14.81 -6.02
N VAL A 35 -8.76 15.04 -5.43
CA VAL A 35 -8.47 14.64 -4.03
C VAL A 35 -9.33 15.44 -3.06
N LEU A 36 -9.43 16.77 -3.24
CA LEU A 36 -10.29 17.63 -2.43
C LEU A 36 -11.78 17.25 -2.55
N GLU A 37 -12.21 16.86 -3.75
CA GLU A 37 -13.56 16.32 -3.96
C GLU A 37 -13.80 15.06 -3.11
N ALA A 38 -12.85 14.11 -3.11
CA ALA A 38 -12.94 12.91 -2.28
C ALA A 38 -12.96 13.24 -0.76
N ILE A 39 -12.14 14.20 -0.32
CA ILE A 39 -12.11 14.65 1.09
C ILE A 39 -13.46 15.22 1.51
N LYS A 40 -14.15 16.00 0.67
CA LYS A 40 -15.51 16.52 0.94
C LYS A 40 -16.53 15.41 1.21
N PHE A 41 -16.29 14.22 0.66
CA PHE A 41 -17.11 13.03 0.89
C PHE A 41 -16.61 12.14 2.06
N GLY A 42 -15.65 12.63 2.85
CA GLY A 42 -15.14 11.91 4.03
C GLY A 42 -14.11 10.82 3.71
N VAL A 43 -13.46 10.87 2.53
CA VAL A 43 -12.35 9.98 2.19
C VAL A 43 -11.06 10.62 2.68
N TYR A 44 -10.34 9.94 3.56
CA TYR A 44 -9.09 10.43 4.17
C TYR A 44 -7.91 9.48 3.99
N THR A 45 -8.10 8.30 3.40
CA THR A 45 -7.02 7.33 3.15
C THR A 45 -6.68 7.34 1.66
N PHE A 46 -5.51 7.86 1.32
CA PHE A 46 -5.05 8.03 -0.06
C PHE A 46 -3.77 7.26 -0.34
N GLY A 47 -3.56 6.90 -1.60
CA GLY A 47 -2.33 6.24 -2.05
C GLY A 47 -1.70 6.92 -3.25
N GLU A 48 -0.38 7.09 -3.19
CA GLU A 48 0.45 7.66 -4.25
C GLU A 48 1.58 6.71 -4.64
N ASN A 49 2.06 6.88 -5.86
CA ASN A 49 3.15 6.03 -6.36
C ASN A 49 4.50 6.75 -6.40
N ARG A 50 4.51 8.08 -6.40
CA ARG A 50 5.72 8.89 -6.53
C ARG A 50 5.78 9.94 -5.42
N VAL A 51 6.94 10.04 -4.77
CA VAL A 51 7.15 10.99 -3.67
C VAL A 51 6.94 12.43 -4.11
N GLN A 52 7.47 12.82 -5.26
CA GLN A 52 7.33 14.20 -5.77
C GLN A 52 5.88 14.59 -6.02
N GLU A 53 5.12 13.73 -6.71
CA GLU A 53 3.69 13.97 -6.96
C GLU A 53 2.89 14.06 -5.65
N ALA A 54 3.24 13.23 -4.67
CA ALA A 54 2.63 13.28 -3.35
C ALA A 54 2.98 14.55 -2.57
N GLU A 55 4.23 15.03 -2.64
CA GLU A 55 4.64 16.30 -2.02
C GLU A 55 3.83 17.48 -2.57
N GLU A 56 3.72 17.59 -3.89
CA GLU A 56 2.96 18.66 -4.57
C GLU A 56 1.48 18.65 -4.15
N LYS A 57 0.86 17.48 -4.06
CA LYS A 57 -0.57 17.36 -3.74
C LYS A 57 -0.89 17.41 -2.26
N PHE A 58 -0.11 16.70 -1.43
CA PHE A 58 -0.51 16.40 -0.06
C PHE A 58 0.20 17.21 1.02
N LYS A 59 1.29 17.90 0.72
CA LYS A 59 2.04 18.67 1.73
C LYS A 59 1.14 19.71 2.44
N GLU A 60 0.41 20.51 1.67
CA GLU A 60 -0.52 21.50 2.23
C GLU A 60 -1.86 20.86 2.65
N LEU A 61 -2.33 19.83 1.92
CA LEU A 61 -3.56 19.15 2.28
C LEU A 61 -3.48 18.49 3.67
N LYS A 62 -2.36 17.87 4.04
CA LYS A 62 -2.20 17.24 5.37
C LYS A 62 -2.21 18.27 6.50
N LYS A 63 -1.75 19.50 6.26
CA LYS A 63 -1.87 20.59 7.24
C LYS A 63 -3.32 21.00 7.48
N ASN A 64 -4.09 21.13 6.39
CA ASN A 64 -5.48 21.55 6.42
C ASN A 64 -6.44 20.42 6.84
N TYR A 65 -6.06 19.18 6.58
CA TYR A 65 -6.84 17.97 6.86
C TYR A 65 -5.99 16.93 7.61
N PRO A 66 -5.73 17.09 8.92
CA PRO A 66 -4.83 16.22 9.70
C PRO A 66 -5.25 14.74 9.76
N LYS A 67 -6.49 14.43 9.39
CA LYS A 67 -7.02 13.06 9.32
C LYS A 67 -6.51 12.28 8.10
N ILE A 68 -5.83 12.94 7.15
CA ILE A 68 -5.32 12.26 5.96
C ILE A 68 -4.24 11.25 6.36
N GLU A 69 -4.51 9.97 6.05
CA GLU A 69 -3.55 8.88 6.07
C GLU A 69 -3.04 8.66 4.64
N LEU A 70 -1.75 8.91 4.41
CA LEU A 70 -1.15 8.86 3.08
C LEU A 70 -0.22 7.64 2.96
N HIS A 71 -0.48 6.82 1.94
CA HIS A 71 0.22 5.58 1.66
C HIS A 71 1.11 5.71 0.43
N LEU A 72 2.37 5.28 0.53
CA LEU A 72 3.23 5.07 -0.64
C LEU A 72 3.00 3.66 -1.17
N THR A 73 2.42 3.54 -2.35
CA THR A 73 2.06 2.26 -2.99
C THR A 73 2.87 1.96 -4.26
N GLY A 74 3.73 2.86 -4.69
CA GLY A 74 4.66 2.68 -5.78
C GLY A 74 6.11 2.51 -5.33
N PRO A 75 7.02 2.20 -6.25
CA PRO A 75 8.42 1.93 -5.93
C PRO A 75 9.10 3.15 -5.33
N LEU A 76 9.85 2.94 -4.23
CA LEU A 76 10.59 3.99 -3.55
C LEU A 76 12.05 4.02 -4.02
N GLN A 77 12.51 5.18 -4.47
CA GLN A 77 13.93 5.40 -4.75
C GLN A 77 14.68 5.66 -3.44
N SER A 78 15.91 5.11 -3.31
CA SER A 78 16.70 5.22 -2.08
C SER A 78 17.02 6.68 -1.69
N ASN A 79 17.28 7.54 -2.67
CA ASN A 79 17.54 8.97 -2.45
C ASN A 79 16.28 9.77 -2.06
N LYS A 80 15.08 9.16 -2.13
CA LYS A 80 13.81 9.78 -1.75
C LYS A 80 13.29 9.32 -0.38
N VAL A 81 13.93 8.32 0.25
CA VAL A 81 13.50 7.79 1.55
C VAL A 81 13.38 8.89 2.61
N LYS A 82 14.41 9.72 2.75
CA LYS A 82 14.45 10.82 3.74
C LYS A 82 13.29 11.82 3.55
N SER A 83 12.97 12.21 2.31
CA SER A 83 11.87 13.13 2.04
C SER A 83 10.50 12.46 2.12
N ALA A 84 10.41 11.16 1.89
CA ALA A 84 9.16 10.41 1.97
C ALA A 84 8.67 10.21 3.42
N ILE A 85 9.58 9.98 4.37
CA ILE A 85 9.23 9.65 5.77
C ILE A 85 8.30 10.69 6.42
N PRO A 86 8.54 12.01 6.37
CA PRO A 86 7.64 12.98 6.99
C PRO A 86 6.28 13.09 6.29
N LEU A 87 6.19 12.69 5.02
CA LEU A 87 4.99 12.85 4.21
C LEU A 87 4.03 11.65 4.34
N PHE A 88 4.56 10.42 4.26
CA PHE A 88 3.77 9.20 4.26
C PHE A 88 3.61 8.60 5.65
N ASP A 89 2.46 8.00 5.88
CA ASP A 89 2.12 7.29 7.12
C ASP A 89 2.33 5.78 6.98
N VAL A 90 2.18 5.25 5.75
CA VAL A 90 2.33 3.83 5.43
C VAL A 90 3.15 3.64 4.15
N PHE A 91 4.13 2.74 4.19
CA PHE A 91 4.97 2.35 3.06
C PHE A 91 4.65 0.92 2.64
N HIS A 92 4.18 0.70 1.42
CA HIS A 92 3.78 -0.63 0.93
C HIS A 92 4.87 -1.35 0.14
N THR A 93 5.97 -0.69 -0.15
CA THR A 93 6.93 -1.10 -1.18
C THR A 93 8.37 -1.20 -0.69
N LEU A 94 8.56 -1.71 0.53
CA LEU A 94 9.89 -2.20 0.91
C LEU A 94 10.15 -3.49 0.10
N ASP A 95 11.03 -3.42 -0.88
CA ASP A 95 11.19 -4.43 -1.92
C ASP A 95 12.62 -4.94 -2.11
N ARG A 96 13.60 -4.36 -1.38
CA ARG A 96 15.01 -4.71 -1.51
C ARG A 96 15.87 -4.15 -0.38
N GLU A 97 17.03 -4.73 -0.22
CA GLU A 97 18.00 -4.38 0.84
C GLU A 97 18.39 -2.90 0.85
N LYS A 98 18.63 -2.30 -0.32
CA LYS A 98 19.02 -0.89 -0.43
C LYS A 98 18.02 0.05 0.23
N ILE A 99 16.71 -0.22 0.09
CA ILE A 99 15.64 0.56 0.75
C ILE A 99 15.62 0.29 2.25
N ALA A 100 15.79 -0.98 2.66
CA ALA A 100 15.86 -1.34 4.08
C ALA A 100 16.99 -0.60 4.80
N ARG A 101 18.19 -0.55 4.20
CA ARG A 101 19.33 0.18 4.74
C ARG A 101 19.06 1.68 4.85
N GLU A 102 18.37 2.29 3.89
CA GLU A 102 17.98 3.70 3.98
C GLU A 102 16.93 3.92 5.08
N PHE A 103 15.92 3.08 5.20
CA PHE A 103 14.96 3.17 6.30
C PHE A 103 15.62 3.02 7.67
N SER A 104 16.58 2.09 7.80
CA SER A 104 17.32 1.86 9.06
C SER A 104 18.06 3.11 9.54
N LYS A 105 18.59 3.95 8.65
CA LYS A 105 19.23 5.23 9.00
C LYS A 105 18.26 6.22 9.66
N HIS A 106 16.95 6.05 9.40
CA HIS A 106 15.88 6.92 9.87
C HIS A 106 14.87 6.20 10.78
N LYS A 107 15.28 5.12 11.43
CA LYS A 107 14.39 4.25 12.22
C LYS A 107 13.58 4.99 13.29
N ASN A 108 14.15 6.03 13.89
CA ASN A 108 13.46 6.82 14.92
C ASN A 108 12.27 7.62 14.36
N ASP A 109 12.36 8.04 13.10
CA ASP A 109 11.29 8.78 12.41
C ASP A 109 10.19 7.83 11.90
N LEU A 110 10.42 6.51 11.98
CA LEU A 110 9.51 5.46 11.52
C LEU A 110 8.66 4.83 12.64
N ILE A 111 8.82 5.24 13.90
CA ILE A 111 8.17 4.62 15.07
C ILE A 111 6.65 4.52 14.91
N ASN A 112 6.02 5.56 14.36
CA ASN A 112 4.56 5.62 14.14
C ASN A 112 4.16 5.36 12.69
N LYS A 113 5.04 4.76 11.89
CA LYS A 113 4.80 4.44 10.48
C LYS A 113 4.64 2.94 10.30
N LYS A 114 3.80 2.56 9.35
CA LYS A 114 3.66 1.15 8.96
C LYS A 114 4.53 0.86 7.73
N ILE A 115 5.23 -0.25 7.76
CA ILE A 115 6.05 -0.72 6.63
C ILE A 115 5.57 -2.11 6.22
N PHE A 116 5.24 -2.26 4.96
CA PHE A 116 4.89 -3.52 4.33
C PHE A 116 6.06 -4.01 3.46
N LEU A 117 6.38 -5.28 3.59
CA LEU A 117 7.31 -5.95 2.69
C LEU A 117 6.56 -6.36 1.42
N GLN A 118 7.05 -5.90 0.28
CA GLN A 118 6.51 -6.31 -1.02
C GLN A 118 7.08 -7.66 -1.43
N ILE A 119 6.18 -8.60 -1.69
CA ILE A 119 6.51 -9.95 -2.18
C ILE A 119 6.17 -10.06 -3.67
N ASN A 120 7.13 -10.49 -4.47
CA ASN A 120 6.96 -10.82 -5.88
C ASN A 120 6.46 -12.27 -6.01
N THR A 121 5.17 -12.45 -5.82
CA THR A 121 4.53 -13.77 -5.76
C THR A 121 4.56 -14.53 -7.09
N GLY A 122 4.68 -13.81 -8.22
CA GLY A 122 4.80 -14.38 -9.56
C GLY A 122 6.25 -14.73 -9.97
N LYS A 123 7.25 -14.35 -9.16
CA LYS A 123 8.68 -14.52 -9.47
C LYS A 123 9.09 -13.89 -10.80
N GLU A 124 8.45 -12.78 -11.19
CA GLU A 124 8.72 -12.06 -12.45
C GLU A 124 9.99 -11.21 -12.28
N SER A 125 11.03 -11.49 -13.05
CA SER A 125 12.35 -10.82 -12.94
C SER A 125 12.32 -9.31 -13.16
N THR A 126 11.30 -8.80 -13.86
CA THR A 126 11.12 -7.38 -14.17
C THR A 126 10.33 -6.62 -13.14
N LYS A 127 9.76 -7.30 -12.13
CA LYS A 127 8.93 -6.68 -11.10
C LYS A 127 9.65 -6.61 -9.75
N SER A 128 9.35 -5.54 -9.01
CA SER A 128 9.83 -5.33 -7.65
C SER A 128 9.25 -6.32 -6.65
N GLY A 129 9.96 -6.56 -5.58
CA GLY A 129 9.55 -7.39 -4.46
C GLY A 129 10.53 -8.53 -4.18
N ILE A 130 10.56 -8.98 -2.94
CA ILE A 130 11.33 -10.14 -2.51
C ILE A 130 10.64 -11.41 -3.02
N PHE A 131 11.40 -12.40 -3.46
CA PHE A 131 10.81 -13.68 -3.85
C PHE A 131 10.23 -14.42 -2.63
N PRO A 132 9.16 -15.20 -2.83
CA PRO A 132 8.54 -15.95 -1.74
C PRO A 132 9.51 -16.79 -0.93
N ASP A 133 10.48 -17.44 -1.60
CA ASP A 133 11.45 -18.34 -0.96
C ASP A 133 12.43 -17.57 -0.05
N ASP A 134 12.73 -16.31 -0.38
CA ASP A 134 13.66 -15.46 0.37
C ASP A 134 12.97 -14.67 1.50
N THR A 135 11.63 -14.77 1.63
CA THR A 135 10.84 -13.93 2.55
C THR A 135 11.29 -14.06 3.99
N LYS A 136 11.50 -15.29 4.48
CA LYS A 136 11.88 -15.57 5.88
C LYS A 136 13.24 -14.96 6.22
N ASP A 137 14.22 -15.19 5.38
CA ASP A 137 15.60 -14.70 5.60
C ASP A 137 15.64 -13.18 5.49
N PHE A 138 14.88 -12.59 4.58
CA PHE A 138 14.81 -11.15 4.46
C PHE A 138 14.09 -10.51 5.66
N LEU A 139 13.03 -11.11 6.19
CA LEU A 139 12.39 -10.65 7.42
C LEU A 139 13.33 -10.75 8.63
N PHE A 140 14.13 -11.82 8.71
CA PHE A 140 15.17 -11.96 9.73
C PHE A 140 16.20 -10.84 9.64
N PHE A 141 16.70 -10.55 8.44
CA PHE A 141 17.60 -9.42 8.18
C PHE A 141 16.98 -8.08 8.58
N LEU A 142 15.72 -7.82 8.19
CA LEU A 142 15.03 -6.58 8.53
C LEU A 142 14.93 -6.38 10.04
N LYS A 143 14.56 -7.43 10.78
CA LYS A 143 14.38 -7.38 12.23
C LYS A 143 15.72 -7.28 12.96
N ASN A 144 16.69 -8.13 12.62
CA ASN A 144 17.88 -8.34 13.43
C ASN A 144 19.04 -7.42 13.06
N GLU A 145 19.20 -7.09 11.79
CA GLU A 145 20.27 -6.20 11.32
C GLU A 145 19.78 -4.77 11.12
N MET A 146 18.66 -4.59 10.44
CA MET A 146 18.13 -3.25 10.12
C MET A 146 17.34 -2.63 11.28
N LYS A 147 16.88 -3.43 12.27
CA LYS A 147 16.04 -3.00 13.41
C LYS A 147 14.76 -2.32 12.92
N LEU A 148 14.17 -2.87 11.86
CA LEU A 148 12.90 -2.43 11.29
C LEU A 148 11.78 -3.39 11.67
N THR A 149 10.64 -2.85 12.04
CA THR A 149 9.40 -3.62 12.28
C THR A 149 8.57 -3.62 11.02
N ILE A 150 8.20 -4.80 10.55
CA ILE A 150 7.32 -5.00 9.39
C ILE A 150 5.91 -5.23 9.89
N SER A 151 4.99 -4.36 9.45
CA SER A 151 3.57 -4.41 9.83
C SER A 151 2.78 -5.42 9.00
N GLY A 152 3.17 -5.63 7.74
CA GLY A 152 2.40 -6.46 6.84
C GLY A 152 3.15 -6.90 5.59
N LEU A 153 2.50 -7.73 4.79
CA LEU A 153 2.96 -8.12 3.46
C LEU A 153 2.07 -7.50 2.38
N MET A 154 2.68 -7.17 1.23
CA MET A 154 1.99 -6.66 0.06
C MET A 154 2.35 -7.46 -1.18
N CYS A 155 1.40 -7.70 -2.08
CA CYS A 155 1.72 -8.15 -3.43
C CYS A 155 0.87 -7.47 -4.51
N ILE A 156 1.38 -7.57 -5.73
CA ILE A 156 0.69 -7.22 -6.97
C ILE A 156 0.80 -8.46 -7.86
N PRO A 157 -0.27 -9.25 -8.01
CA PRO A 157 -0.27 -10.43 -8.86
C PRO A 157 0.11 -10.14 -10.32
N PRO A 158 0.64 -11.12 -11.06
CA PRO A 158 0.73 -11.05 -12.52
C PRO A 158 -0.65 -10.79 -13.14
N ILE A 159 -0.67 -10.05 -14.25
CA ILE A 159 -1.95 -9.65 -14.90
C ILE A 159 -2.65 -10.85 -15.53
N ASP A 160 -1.87 -11.79 -16.07
CA ASP A 160 -2.36 -12.91 -16.87
C ASP A 160 -2.60 -14.18 -16.03
N GLU A 161 -2.48 -14.08 -14.69
CA GLU A 161 -2.70 -15.20 -13.78
C GLU A 161 -3.91 -14.96 -12.85
N ASP A 162 -4.49 -16.04 -12.30
CA ASP A 162 -5.54 -15.89 -11.29
C ASP A 162 -4.94 -15.31 -10.00
N PRO A 163 -5.35 -14.10 -9.58
CA PRO A 163 -4.81 -13.44 -8.39
C PRO A 163 -5.06 -14.23 -7.11
N THR A 164 -6.03 -15.15 -7.09
CA THR A 164 -6.38 -15.96 -5.91
C THR A 164 -5.19 -16.80 -5.43
N HIS A 165 -4.40 -17.38 -6.33
CA HIS A 165 -3.22 -18.16 -5.98
C HIS A 165 -2.15 -17.29 -5.30
N HIS A 166 -1.97 -16.06 -5.79
CA HIS A 166 -0.99 -15.10 -5.24
C HIS A 166 -1.42 -14.59 -3.88
N PHE A 167 -2.72 -14.31 -3.69
CA PHE A 167 -3.26 -13.89 -2.40
C PHE A 167 -3.16 -15.02 -1.37
N SER A 168 -3.46 -16.27 -1.75
CA SER A 168 -3.29 -17.43 -0.91
C SER A 168 -1.84 -17.63 -0.48
N LYS A 169 -0.90 -17.54 -1.45
CA LYS A 169 0.54 -17.64 -1.17
C LYS A 169 1.00 -16.54 -0.21
N LEU A 170 0.56 -15.29 -0.42
CA LEU A 170 0.93 -14.19 0.45
C LEU A 170 0.37 -14.40 1.87
N LYS A 171 -0.88 -14.85 1.99
CA LYS A 171 -1.50 -15.15 3.30
C LYS A 171 -0.77 -16.27 4.02
N TYR A 172 -0.36 -17.31 3.30
CA TYR A 172 0.45 -18.37 3.86
C TYR A 172 1.79 -17.85 4.42
N LEU A 173 2.53 -17.05 3.62
CA LEU A 173 3.79 -16.44 4.05
C LEU A 173 3.62 -15.52 5.27
N ALA A 174 2.52 -14.78 5.32
CA ALA A 174 2.21 -13.92 6.45
C ALA A 174 1.99 -14.75 7.74
N ASN A 175 1.21 -15.81 7.66
CA ASN A 175 0.95 -16.72 8.80
C ASN A 175 2.24 -17.38 9.30
N GLU A 176 3.08 -17.92 8.40
CA GLU A 176 4.37 -18.56 8.74
C GLU A 176 5.33 -17.60 9.47
N ASN A 177 5.18 -16.29 9.24
CA ASN A 177 6.07 -15.28 9.83
C ASN A 177 5.39 -14.45 10.93
N ASN A 178 4.19 -14.83 11.39
CA ASN A 178 3.40 -14.11 12.41
C ASN A 178 3.16 -12.65 12.03
N ILE A 179 2.80 -12.41 10.77
CA ILE A 179 2.43 -11.10 10.22
C ILE A 179 0.93 -11.10 9.93
N ASP A 180 0.19 -10.17 10.52
CA ASP A 180 -1.27 -10.15 10.43
C ASP A 180 -1.80 -9.30 9.26
N GLU A 181 -1.11 -8.22 8.90
CA GLU A 181 -1.61 -7.25 7.95
C GLU A 181 -1.28 -7.62 6.50
N LEU A 182 -2.28 -7.49 5.62
CA LEU A 182 -2.14 -7.73 4.18
C LEU A 182 -2.60 -6.51 3.39
N SER A 183 -1.79 -6.12 2.40
CA SER A 183 -2.18 -5.13 1.39
C SER A 183 -2.30 -5.83 0.03
N ILE A 184 -3.52 -6.18 -0.34
CA ILE A 184 -3.84 -6.93 -1.57
C ILE A 184 -5.17 -6.45 -2.15
N GLY A 185 -5.38 -6.69 -3.42
CA GLY A 185 -6.60 -6.29 -4.13
C GLY A 185 -6.52 -4.89 -4.72
N MET A 186 -6.78 -4.81 -6.01
CA MET A 186 -6.87 -3.58 -6.80
C MET A 186 -8.24 -3.52 -7.49
N SER A 187 -8.49 -2.50 -8.32
CA SER A 187 -9.79 -2.26 -8.97
C SER A 187 -10.37 -3.49 -9.69
N ASN A 188 -9.52 -4.39 -10.21
CA ASN A 188 -9.96 -5.55 -10.99
C ASN A 188 -10.09 -6.86 -10.18
N ASP A 189 -9.51 -6.92 -8.99
CA ASP A 189 -9.37 -8.18 -8.24
C ASP A 189 -9.67 -8.06 -6.74
N TYR A 190 -10.08 -6.85 -6.25
CA TYR A 190 -10.36 -6.63 -4.82
C TYR A 190 -11.41 -7.59 -4.26
N GLU A 191 -12.43 -7.96 -5.03
CA GLU A 191 -13.47 -8.89 -4.55
C GLU A 191 -12.91 -10.28 -4.24
N LYS A 192 -11.95 -10.75 -5.07
CA LYS A 192 -11.21 -11.98 -4.80
C LYS A 192 -10.31 -11.83 -3.57
N ALA A 193 -9.66 -10.66 -3.43
CA ALA A 193 -8.77 -10.36 -2.32
C ALA A 193 -9.50 -10.36 -0.97
N LEU A 194 -10.76 -9.92 -0.91
CA LEU A 194 -11.55 -9.86 0.33
C LEU A 194 -11.73 -11.22 1.01
N LYS A 195 -11.64 -12.33 0.26
CA LYS A 195 -11.69 -13.70 0.81
C LYS A 195 -10.51 -14.03 1.74
N PHE A 196 -9.43 -13.24 1.68
CA PHE A 196 -8.21 -13.41 2.47
C PHE A 196 -8.10 -12.42 3.64
N ASN A 197 -9.19 -11.69 3.94
CA ASN A 197 -9.28 -10.68 5.00
C ASN A 197 -8.12 -9.68 4.97
N PRO A 198 -7.95 -8.91 3.88
CA PRO A 198 -6.89 -7.92 3.78
C PRO A 198 -7.11 -6.77 4.76
N THR A 199 -6.01 -6.16 5.21
CA THR A 199 -6.06 -4.89 5.94
C THR A 199 -6.36 -3.74 4.99
N TYR A 200 -5.78 -3.78 3.78
CA TYR A 200 -5.92 -2.73 2.77
C TYR A 200 -6.25 -3.30 1.38
N ILE A 201 -7.22 -2.63 0.71
CA ILE A 201 -7.46 -2.76 -0.73
C ILE A 201 -7.14 -1.42 -1.41
N ARG A 202 -6.52 -1.47 -2.60
CA ARG A 202 -5.98 -0.29 -3.31
C ARG A 202 -6.80 -0.01 -4.56
N LEU A 203 -7.68 0.99 -4.49
CA LEU A 203 -8.65 1.28 -5.55
C LEU A 203 -8.32 2.62 -6.24
N GLY A 204 -7.98 2.58 -7.51
CA GLY A 204 -7.66 3.74 -8.33
C GLY A 204 -8.73 3.98 -9.40
N THR A 205 -8.61 3.30 -10.54
CA THR A 205 -9.45 3.52 -11.74
C THR A 205 -10.95 3.44 -11.46
N ILE A 206 -11.36 2.57 -10.53
CA ILE A 206 -12.77 2.41 -10.15
C ILE A 206 -13.32 3.64 -9.40
N LEU A 207 -12.44 4.42 -8.74
CA LEU A 207 -12.81 5.61 -7.94
C LEU A 207 -12.55 6.93 -8.67
N PHE A 208 -11.46 7.03 -9.41
CA PHE A 208 -11.05 8.28 -10.08
C PHE A 208 -11.25 8.26 -11.59
N GLY A 209 -11.62 7.13 -12.17
CA GLY A 209 -11.75 6.94 -13.61
C GLY A 209 -10.43 6.58 -14.30
N LYS A 210 -10.50 6.44 -15.64
CA LYS A 210 -9.30 6.19 -16.46
C LYS A 210 -8.37 7.42 -16.39
N ARG A 211 -7.09 7.17 -16.41
CA ARG A 211 -6.06 8.21 -16.48
C ARG A 211 -6.18 8.97 -17.83
N LYS A 212 -6.09 10.27 -17.76
CA LYS A 212 -5.90 11.11 -18.95
C LYS A 212 -4.44 11.05 -19.39
#